data_2860b413ba6e92c118a54d903a412537
#
_entry.id   2860b413ba6e92c118a54d903a412537
#
_cell.length_a   1.000
_cell.length_b   1.000
_cell.length_c   1.000
_cell.angle_alpha   90.00
_cell.angle_beta   90.00
_cell.angle_gamma   90.00
#
_symmetry.space_group_name_H-M   'P 1'
#
loop_
_entity.id
_entity.type
_entity.pdbx_description
1 polymer ?
#
loop_
_entity_poly.entity_id
_entity_poly.type
_entity_poly.pdbx_seq_one_letter_code
_entity_poly.pdbx_strand_id
1 'polypeptide(L)'
;LLGKAPPFDRFESIRRLATARSGHASPELARHQLYVGRDKRSQGNVLIKLSTKPGLVYQSNLLNEIATLSTINRELPDSRYFPFVVEHGRMRDGRTYLATSLFDELPLAMAIGPEPVPARMVAYLRAALEVANALSEIHYLKIFHVDLNPMNILYRVERGRPVIRLVDFESSYEHARHSAGVFYNPPTTPGYCAPEVSSRPPDARSDLFSLGAVLYTTLASYQWTWGSDVNTSLMENRDLDRELKDILLIAVNPDPDKRYLSVRQCHDALAAYLERIWPGRSW
;
A
#
# COMPACT_ATOMS: atom_id res chain seq x y z
N LEU A 1 -13.05 -22.91 14.08
CA LEU A 1 -14.53 -22.95 14.06
C LEU A 1 -15.16 -22.11 12.95
N LEU A 2 -14.45 -21.13 12.37
CA LEU A 2 -14.96 -20.28 11.28
C LEU A 2 -15.31 -21.09 10.02
N GLY A 3 -14.60 -22.18 9.70
CA GLY A 3 -14.82 -22.95 8.49
C GLY A 3 -16.04 -23.89 8.46
N LYS A 4 -16.86 -23.92 9.51
CA LYS A 4 -18.01 -24.83 9.62
C LYS A 4 -19.39 -24.18 9.41
N ALA A 5 -19.45 -22.86 9.25
CA ALA A 5 -20.69 -22.13 9.06
C ALA A 5 -20.56 -21.13 7.90
N PRO A 6 -21.64 -20.89 7.13
CA PRO A 6 -21.64 -19.79 6.18
C PRO A 6 -21.29 -18.46 6.89
N PRO A 7 -20.43 -17.62 6.30
CA PRO A 7 -19.93 -17.69 4.93
C PRO A 7 -18.60 -18.46 4.76
N PHE A 8 -18.02 -18.98 5.83
CA PHE A 8 -16.67 -19.58 5.80
C PHE A 8 -16.65 -21.07 5.44
N ASP A 9 -17.77 -21.70 5.15
CA ASP A 9 -17.87 -23.07 4.66
C ASP A 9 -17.14 -23.31 3.32
N ARG A 10 -16.96 -22.23 2.55
CA ARG A 10 -16.16 -22.19 1.31
C ARG A 10 -14.66 -22.38 1.57
N PHE A 11 -14.16 -21.94 2.71
CA PHE A 11 -12.74 -21.96 3.03
C PHE A 11 -12.36 -23.11 3.95
N GLU A 12 -11.14 -23.61 3.80
CA GLU A 12 -10.58 -24.68 4.65
C GLU A 12 -9.22 -24.24 5.25
N SER A 13 -8.71 -25.02 6.20
CA SER A 13 -7.42 -24.76 6.86
C SER A 13 -7.30 -23.34 7.45
N ILE A 14 -8.42 -22.77 7.91
CA ILE A 14 -8.49 -21.40 8.42
C ILE A 14 -7.72 -21.32 9.73
N ARG A 15 -6.71 -20.43 9.75
CA ARG A 15 -5.95 -20.09 10.95
C ARG A 15 -5.90 -18.58 11.13
N ARG A 16 -5.97 -18.13 12.38
CA ARG A 16 -5.82 -16.72 12.71
C ARG A 16 -4.35 -16.32 12.54
N LEU A 17 -4.11 -15.19 11.88
CA LEU A 17 -2.80 -14.55 11.91
C LEU A 17 -2.64 -13.83 13.25
N ALA A 18 -1.50 -14.08 13.91
CA ALA A 18 -1.07 -13.19 14.98
C ALA A 18 -0.77 -11.84 14.30
N THR A 19 -1.56 -10.82 14.59
CA THR A 19 -1.21 -9.46 14.18
C THR A 19 0.15 -9.14 14.79
N ALA A 20 1.15 -8.90 13.95
CA ALA A 20 2.40 -8.34 14.42
C ALA A 20 2.03 -7.10 15.23
N ARG A 21 2.45 -7.06 16.49
CA ARG A 21 2.22 -5.91 17.36
C ARG A 21 2.86 -4.70 16.68
N SER A 22 2.05 -3.86 16.04
CA SER A 22 2.39 -2.45 15.96
C SER A 22 2.56 -2.02 17.42
N GLY A 23 3.74 -1.57 17.81
CA GLY A 23 4.18 -1.48 19.20
C GLY A 23 3.34 -0.64 20.17
N HIS A 24 2.13 -0.21 19.81
CA HIS A 24 1.30 0.68 20.62
C HIS A 24 -0.21 0.40 20.57
N ALA A 25 -0.70 -0.63 19.90
CA ALA A 25 -2.14 -0.94 19.92
C ALA A 25 -2.40 -2.24 20.69
N SER A 26 -3.22 -2.16 21.74
CA SER A 26 -3.80 -3.33 22.39
C SER A 26 -4.60 -4.14 21.34
N PRO A 27 -4.64 -5.48 21.43
CA PRO A 27 -5.44 -6.33 20.54
C PRO A 27 -6.93 -5.93 20.48
N GLU A 28 -7.40 -5.24 21.51
CA GLU A 28 -8.78 -4.74 21.64
C GLU A 28 -9.07 -3.53 20.72
N LEU A 29 -8.04 -2.81 20.27
CA LEU A 29 -8.15 -1.65 19.38
C LEU A 29 -8.03 -2.03 17.89
N ALA A 30 -7.68 -3.28 17.57
CA ALA A 30 -7.63 -3.74 16.18
C ALA A 30 -9.04 -3.71 15.57
N ARG A 31 -9.19 -2.99 14.46
CA ARG A 31 -10.47 -2.89 13.72
C ARG A 31 -10.88 -4.23 13.11
N HIS A 32 -9.90 -5.05 12.72
CA HIS A 32 -10.11 -6.31 12.04
C HIS A 32 -9.32 -7.46 12.67
N GLN A 33 -9.89 -8.65 12.56
CA GLN A 33 -9.22 -9.92 12.79
C GLN A 33 -8.78 -10.49 11.45
N LEU A 34 -7.52 -10.93 11.35
CA LEU A 34 -6.95 -11.46 10.12
C LEU A 34 -6.84 -12.99 10.22
N TYR A 35 -7.24 -13.65 9.16
CA TYR A 35 -7.11 -15.09 9.01
C TYR A 35 -6.53 -15.42 7.65
N VAL A 36 -5.83 -16.54 7.56
CA VAL A 36 -5.46 -17.16 6.28
C VAL A 36 -6.15 -18.49 6.15
N GLY A 37 -6.47 -18.87 4.93
CA GLY A 37 -7.11 -20.13 4.61
C GLY A 37 -6.88 -20.49 3.16
N ARG A 38 -7.54 -21.56 2.70
CA ARG A 38 -7.52 -22.02 1.32
C ARG A 38 -8.94 -22.03 0.77
N ASP A 39 -9.13 -21.47 -0.40
CA ASP A 39 -10.43 -21.52 -1.09
C ASP A 39 -10.62 -22.91 -1.73
N LYS A 40 -11.67 -23.63 -1.35
CA LYS A 40 -11.98 -24.96 -1.87
C LYS A 40 -12.28 -24.97 -3.37
N ARG A 41 -12.71 -23.84 -3.95
CA ARG A 41 -13.06 -23.73 -5.37
C ARG A 41 -11.83 -23.50 -6.24
N SER A 42 -11.06 -22.48 -5.93
CA SER A 42 -9.87 -22.12 -6.71
C SER A 42 -8.59 -22.84 -6.26
N GLN A 43 -8.62 -23.48 -5.08
CA GLN A 43 -7.46 -24.07 -4.41
C GLN A 43 -6.36 -23.05 -4.07
N GLY A 44 -6.64 -21.75 -4.22
CA GLY A 44 -5.73 -20.65 -3.89
C GLY A 44 -5.75 -20.31 -2.40
N ASN A 45 -4.65 -19.73 -1.91
CA ASN A 45 -4.58 -19.19 -0.57
C ASN A 45 -5.34 -17.87 -0.50
N VAL A 46 -5.99 -17.62 0.63
CA VAL A 46 -6.79 -16.41 0.86
C VAL A 46 -6.41 -15.74 2.17
N LEU A 47 -6.45 -14.40 2.16
CA LEU A 47 -6.47 -13.57 3.34
C LEU A 47 -7.92 -13.19 3.64
N ILE A 48 -8.34 -13.38 4.88
CA ILE A 48 -9.69 -13.02 5.33
C ILE A 48 -9.57 -11.95 6.40
N LYS A 49 -10.10 -10.77 6.12
CA LYS A 49 -10.31 -9.69 7.09
C LYS A 49 -11.72 -9.80 7.64
N LEU A 50 -11.86 -9.80 8.96
CA LEU A 50 -13.17 -9.84 9.65
C LEU A 50 -13.23 -8.66 10.61
N SER A 51 -14.27 -7.81 10.52
CA SER A 51 -14.48 -6.74 11.48
C SER A 51 -14.61 -7.29 12.89
N THR A 52 -14.04 -6.60 13.89
CA THR A 52 -14.06 -7.07 15.28
C THR A 52 -15.45 -7.04 15.89
N LYS A 53 -16.25 -6.04 15.49
CA LYS A 53 -17.63 -5.82 15.97
C LYS A 53 -18.54 -5.44 14.80
N PRO A 54 -19.87 -5.63 14.94
CA PRO A 54 -20.83 -5.05 14.02
C PRO A 54 -20.92 -3.53 14.21
N GLY A 55 -21.42 -2.82 13.18
CA GLY A 55 -21.65 -1.37 13.20
C GLY A 55 -20.64 -0.59 12.34
N LEU A 56 -21.10 0.56 11.81
CA LEU A 56 -20.36 1.34 10.82
C LEU A 56 -18.96 1.78 11.30
N VAL A 57 -18.80 2.10 12.57
CA VAL A 57 -17.51 2.53 13.15
C VAL A 57 -16.40 1.47 12.94
N TYR A 58 -16.76 0.17 12.97
CA TYR A 58 -15.82 -0.93 12.82
C TYR A 58 -15.75 -1.48 11.39
N GLN A 59 -16.68 -1.10 10.54
CA GLN A 59 -16.85 -1.71 9.22
C GLN A 59 -16.59 -0.74 8.08
N SER A 60 -16.65 0.58 8.30
CA SER A 60 -16.56 1.59 7.24
C SER A 60 -15.30 1.42 6.38
N ASN A 61 -14.15 1.21 7.00
CA ASN A 61 -12.89 1.04 6.28
C ASN A 61 -12.88 -0.27 5.46
N LEU A 62 -13.38 -1.38 6.06
CA LEU A 62 -13.46 -2.64 5.34
C LEU A 62 -14.47 -2.59 4.18
N LEU A 63 -15.58 -1.89 4.35
CA LEU A 63 -16.53 -1.63 3.26
C LEU A 63 -15.93 -0.77 2.16
N ASN A 64 -15.08 0.20 2.54
CA ASN A 64 -14.32 1.00 1.58
C ASN A 64 -13.37 0.12 0.77
N GLU A 65 -12.57 -0.74 1.43
CA GLU A 65 -11.67 -1.67 0.77
C GLU A 65 -12.40 -2.62 -0.18
N ILE A 66 -13.55 -3.18 0.26
CA ILE A 66 -14.39 -4.05 -0.57
C ILE A 66 -14.82 -3.32 -1.84
N ALA A 67 -15.34 -2.11 -1.72
CA ALA A 67 -15.82 -1.35 -2.87
C ALA A 67 -14.67 -0.98 -3.81
N THR A 68 -13.57 -0.47 -3.27
CA THR A 68 -12.39 -0.08 -4.07
C THR A 68 -11.79 -1.25 -4.82
N LEU A 69 -11.52 -2.39 -4.12
CA LEU A 69 -10.97 -3.58 -4.77
C LEU A 69 -11.94 -4.17 -5.79
N SER A 70 -13.26 -4.12 -5.54
CA SER A 70 -14.26 -4.57 -6.51
C SER A 70 -14.23 -3.71 -7.79
N THR A 71 -14.04 -2.39 -7.66
CA THR A 71 -13.85 -1.49 -8.82
C THR A 71 -12.55 -1.84 -9.54
N ILE A 72 -11.43 -1.95 -8.83
CA ILE A 72 -10.12 -2.29 -9.42
C ILE A 72 -10.20 -3.63 -10.17
N ASN A 73 -10.75 -4.68 -9.56
CA ASN A 73 -10.80 -6.00 -10.17
C ASN A 73 -11.71 -6.06 -11.41
N ARG A 74 -12.76 -5.22 -11.46
CA ARG A 74 -13.64 -5.12 -12.62
C ARG A 74 -12.98 -4.37 -13.77
N GLU A 75 -12.32 -3.25 -13.50
CA GLU A 75 -11.75 -2.35 -14.51
C GLU A 75 -10.34 -2.78 -14.95
N LEU A 76 -9.60 -3.47 -14.09
CA LEU A 76 -8.22 -3.95 -14.31
C LEU A 76 -8.11 -5.45 -14.03
N PRO A 77 -8.86 -6.32 -14.72
CA PRO A 77 -8.94 -7.75 -14.40
C PRO A 77 -7.60 -8.49 -14.56
N ASP A 78 -6.71 -7.99 -15.41
CA ASP A 78 -5.41 -8.59 -15.70
C ASP A 78 -4.25 -7.94 -14.90
N SER A 79 -4.56 -6.98 -14.02
CA SER A 79 -3.53 -6.35 -13.21
C SER A 79 -2.94 -7.33 -12.20
N ARG A 80 -1.61 -7.37 -12.19
CA ARG A 80 -0.86 -8.20 -11.25
C ARG A 80 -0.60 -7.51 -9.90
N TYR A 81 -0.95 -6.23 -9.75
CA TYR A 81 -0.52 -5.42 -8.61
C TYR A 81 -1.45 -5.47 -7.41
N PHE A 82 -2.70 -5.91 -7.58
CA PHE A 82 -3.74 -5.74 -6.56
C PHE A 82 -4.34 -7.07 -6.11
N PRO A 83 -4.83 -7.16 -4.85
CA PRO A 83 -5.57 -8.32 -4.40
C PRO A 83 -6.84 -8.53 -5.22
N PHE A 84 -7.12 -9.79 -5.52
CA PHE A 84 -8.39 -10.17 -6.11
C PHE A 84 -9.41 -10.49 -5.01
N VAL A 85 -10.61 -9.91 -5.11
CA VAL A 85 -11.72 -10.18 -4.19
C VAL A 85 -12.29 -11.56 -4.49
N VAL A 86 -12.10 -12.50 -3.57
CA VAL A 86 -12.60 -13.86 -3.67
C VAL A 86 -14.04 -13.96 -3.18
N GLU A 87 -14.33 -13.30 -2.07
CA GLU A 87 -15.66 -13.25 -1.47
C GLU A 87 -15.75 -12.15 -0.42
N HIS A 88 -16.90 -11.55 -0.27
CA HIS A 88 -17.19 -10.61 0.83
C HIS A 88 -18.65 -10.72 1.26
N GLY A 89 -18.96 -10.25 2.47
CA GLY A 89 -20.35 -10.26 2.94
C GLY A 89 -20.48 -9.95 4.42
N ARG A 90 -21.66 -10.31 4.95
CA ARG A 90 -21.99 -10.19 6.36
C ARG A 90 -22.17 -11.55 7.01
N MET A 91 -21.66 -11.66 8.22
CA MET A 91 -21.94 -12.79 9.10
C MET A 91 -23.31 -12.65 9.77
N ARG A 92 -23.82 -13.74 10.36
CA ARG A 92 -25.09 -13.74 11.10
C ARG A 92 -25.10 -12.79 12.30
N ASP A 93 -23.94 -12.54 12.90
CA ASP A 93 -23.77 -11.59 14.02
C ASP A 93 -23.61 -10.13 13.56
N GLY A 94 -23.77 -9.86 12.26
CA GLY A 94 -23.71 -8.53 11.67
C GLY A 94 -22.30 -8.02 11.36
N ARG A 95 -21.24 -8.78 11.64
CA ARG A 95 -19.87 -8.42 11.26
C ARG A 95 -19.68 -8.55 9.75
N THR A 96 -18.84 -7.69 9.19
CA THR A 96 -18.45 -7.72 7.77
C THR A 96 -17.14 -8.49 7.61
N TYR A 97 -17.02 -9.25 6.52
CA TYR A 97 -15.78 -9.91 6.13
C TYR A 97 -15.42 -9.63 4.67
N LEU A 98 -14.13 -9.71 4.38
CA LEU A 98 -13.54 -9.65 3.06
C LEU A 98 -12.51 -10.78 2.94
N ALA A 99 -12.64 -11.62 1.94
CA ALA A 99 -11.64 -12.62 1.55
C ALA A 99 -11.01 -12.19 0.21
N THR A 100 -9.70 -12.07 0.19
CA THR A 100 -8.92 -11.73 -1.00
C THR A 100 -7.89 -12.81 -1.30
N SER A 101 -7.32 -12.80 -2.52
CA SER A 101 -6.12 -13.58 -2.81
C SER A 101 -5.02 -13.23 -1.80
N LEU A 102 -4.33 -14.27 -1.30
CA LEU A 102 -3.15 -14.10 -0.44
C LEU A 102 -1.90 -14.16 -1.31
N PHE A 103 -1.02 -13.22 -1.13
CA PHE A 103 0.28 -13.17 -1.78
C PHE A 103 1.38 -13.76 -0.88
N ASP A 104 2.39 -14.36 -1.50
CA ASP A 104 3.53 -14.96 -0.80
C ASP A 104 4.69 -13.97 -0.61
N GLU A 105 4.58 -12.76 -1.18
CA GLU A 105 5.56 -11.69 -1.06
C GLU A 105 5.57 -11.14 0.38
N LEU A 106 6.74 -10.68 0.83
CA LEU A 106 6.89 -10.04 2.14
C LEU A 106 6.67 -8.52 2.03
N PRO A 107 6.25 -7.85 3.11
CA PRO A 107 6.29 -6.39 3.15
C PRO A 107 7.68 -5.84 2.80
N LEU A 108 7.71 -4.76 2.02
CA LEU A 108 8.96 -4.13 1.56
C LEU A 108 9.92 -3.83 2.73
N ALA A 109 9.38 -3.43 3.87
CA ALA A 109 10.15 -3.21 5.10
C ALA A 109 10.94 -4.44 5.59
N MET A 110 10.52 -5.65 5.20
CA MET A 110 11.10 -6.92 5.65
C MET A 110 11.84 -7.67 4.55
N ALA A 111 11.54 -7.35 3.28
CA ALA A 111 11.97 -8.14 2.12
C ALA A 111 13.39 -7.80 1.66
N ILE A 112 13.87 -6.60 1.94
CA ILE A 112 15.20 -6.14 1.53
C ILE A 112 16.13 -6.25 2.73
N GLY A 113 17.01 -7.22 2.66
CA GLY A 113 17.96 -7.55 3.71
C GLY A 113 19.12 -6.56 3.86
N PRO A 114 20.13 -6.87 4.70
CA PRO A 114 21.29 -6.01 4.99
C PRO A 114 22.34 -6.02 3.85
N GLU A 115 21.91 -5.95 2.60
CA GLU A 115 22.83 -5.91 1.45
C GLU A 115 23.64 -4.60 1.39
N PRO A 116 24.80 -4.59 0.70
CA PRO A 116 25.58 -3.37 0.50
C PRO A 116 24.73 -2.24 -0.08
N VAL A 117 24.94 -1.01 0.39
CA VAL A 117 24.13 0.18 0.03
C VAL A 117 23.90 0.33 -1.49
N PRO A 118 24.89 0.16 -2.39
CA PRO A 118 24.64 0.32 -3.83
C PRO A 118 23.66 -0.72 -4.40
N ALA A 119 23.80 -2.00 -4.04
CA ALA A 119 22.90 -3.06 -4.50
C ALA A 119 21.48 -2.86 -3.93
N ARG A 120 21.39 -2.48 -2.66
CA ARG A 120 20.14 -2.14 -1.99
C ARG A 120 19.47 -0.92 -2.63
N MET A 121 20.23 0.12 -2.98
CA MET A 121 19.71 1.30 -3.67
C MET A 121 19.05 0.94 -5.00
N VAL A 122 19.72 0.15 -5.84
CA VAL A 122 19.16 -0.32 -7.12
C VAL A 122 17.87 -1.11 -6.92
N ALA A 123 17.84 -2.03 -5.93
CA ALA A 123 16.65 -2.82 -5.63
C ALA A 123 15.47 -1.94 -5.21
N TYR A 124 15.70 -0.95 -4.34
CA TYR A 124 14.65 -0.03 -3.90
C TYR A 124 14.16 0.91 -5.01
N LEU A 125 15.08 1.43 -5.83
CA LEU A 125 14.69 2.25 -7.00
C LEU A 125 13.83 1.45 -7.97
N ARG A 126 14.21 0.20 -8.27
CA ARG A 126 13.41 -0.69 -9.11
C ARG A 126 12.04 -0.98 -8.49
N ALA A 127 11.99 -1.23 -7.18
CA ALA A 127 10.73 -1.42 -6.48
C ALA A 127 9.84 -0.17 -6.58
N ALA A 128 10.43 1.04 -6.40
CA ALA A 128 9.70 2.30 -6.53
C ALA A 128 9.14 2.53 -7.94
N LEU A 129 9.89 2.16 -8.99
CA LEU A 129 9.39 2.22 -10.37
C LEU A 129 8.18 1.30 -10.58
N GLU A 130 8.22 0.07 -10.07
CA GLU A 130 7.08 -0.85 -10.15
C GLU A 130 5.88 -0.37 -9.30
N VAL A 131 6.12 0.23 -8.13
CA VAL A 131 5.05 0.87 -7.33
C VAL A 131 4.44 2.03 -8.10
N ALA A 132 5.25 2.86 -8.77
CA ALA A 132 4.75 3.95 -9.61
C ALA A 132 3.91 3.45 -10.79
N ASN A 133 4.26 2.31 -11.40
CA ASN A 133 3.45 1.66 -12.42
C ASN A 133 2.09 1.22 -11.84
N ALA A 134 2.09 0.54 -10.70
CA ALA A 134 0.86 0.11 -10.02
C ALA A 134 -0.05 1.30 -9.66
N LEU A 135 0.52 2.37 -9.10
CA LEU A 135 -0.23 3.59 -8.80
C LEU A 135 -0.81 4.23 -10.07
N SER A 136 -0.06 4.23 -11.18
CA SER A 136 -0.54 4.78 -12.45
C SER A 136 -1.78 4.06 -12.97
N GLU A 137 -1.90 2.74 -12.76
CA GLU A 137 -3.10 1.98 -13.15
C GLU A 137 -4.34 2.46 -12.37
N ILE A 138 -4.26 2.58 -11.05
CA ILE A 138 -5.43 3.02 -10.25
C ILE A 138 -5.70 4.52 -10.39
N HIS A 139 -4.68 5.35 -10.62
CA HIS A 139 -4.87 6.78 -10.88
C HIS A 139 -5.65 7.04 -12.18
N TYR A 140 -5.49 6.17 -13.18
CA TYR A 140 -6.33 6.22 -14.38
C TYR A 140 -7.82 6.08 -14.05
N LEU A 141 -8.17 5.25 -13.07
CA LEU A 141 -9.52 5.07 -12.54
C LEU A 141 -9.95 6.16 -11.55
N LYS A 142 -9.09 7.17 -11.28
CA LYS A 142 -9.30 8.17 -10.21
C LYS A 142 -9.47 7.54 -8.82
N ILE A 143 -8.74 6.47 -8.60
CA ILE A 143 -8.57 5.81 -7.29
C ILE A 143 -7.19 6.17 -6.79
N PHE A 144 -7.09 6.59 -5.53
CA PHE A 144 -5.85 6.94 -4.85
C PHE A 144 -5.70 6.07 -3.61
N HIS A 145 -4.51 5.50 -3.41
CA HIS A 145 -4.25 4.56 -2.30
C HIS A 145 -4.27 5.28 -0.94
N VAL A 146 -3.65 6.42 -0.88
CA VAL A 146 -3.57 7.42 0.21
C VAL A 146 -2.81 6.95 1.46
N ASP A 147 -2.79 5.65 1.75
CA ASP A 147 -2.06 5.06 2.89
C ASP A 147 -0.88 4.18 2.44
N LEU A 148 -0.15 4.63 1.41
CA LEU A 148 1.02 3.91 0.94
C LEU A 148 2.16 4.03 1.97
N ASN A 149 2.65 2.88 2.44
CA ASN A 149 3.75 2.77 3.39
C ASN A 149 4.49 1.44 3.19
N PRO A 150 5.68 1.21 3.77
CA PRO A 150 6.47 0.00 3.51
C PRO A 150 5.82 -1.32 3.93
N MET A 151 4.78 -1.29 4.77
CA MET A 151 4.01 -2.49 5.17
C MET A 151 2.91 -2.82 4.16
N ASN A 152 2.43 -1.82 3.41
CA ASN A 152 1.35 -1.96 2.41
C ASN A 152 1.88 -2.22 0.99
N ILE A 153 3.20 -2.33 0.84
CA ILE A 153 3.89 -2.74 -0.38
C ILE A 153 4.52 -4.11 -0.14
N LEU A 154 3.99 -5.13 -0.80
CA LEU A 154 4.62 -6.44 -0.78
C LEU A 154 5.63 -6.55 -1.93
N TYR A 155 6.76 -7.20 -1.64
CA TYR A 155 7.91 -7.25 -2.55
C TYR A 155 8.57 -8.63 -2.54
N ARG A 156 8.98 -9.08 -3.72
CA ARG A 156 9.96 -10.15 -3.93
C ARG A 156 10.72 -9.93 -5.22
N VAL A 157 11.80 -10.65 -5.39
CA VAL A 157 12.51 -10.72 -6.67
C VAL A 157 12.18 -12.04 -7.36
N GLU A 158 11.76 -11.97 -8.60
CA GLU A 158 11.53 -13.13 -9.45
C GLU A 158 12.31 -12.99 -10.75
N ARG A 159 13.24 -13.94 -11.01
CA ARG A 159 14.11 -13.93 -12.20
C ARG A 159 14.85 -12.59 -12.39
N GLY A 160 15.30 -11.98 -11.28
CA GLY A 160 16.04 -10.71 -11.28
C GLY A 160 15.17 -9.45 -11.43
N ARG A 161 13.84 -9.60 -11.48
CA ARG A 161 12.89 -8.47 -11.58
C ARG A 161 12.09 -8.31 -10.29
N PRO A 162 11.79 -7.06 -9.87
CA PRO A 162 10.90 -6.83 -8.75
C PRO A 162 9.47 -7.27 -9.08
N VAL A 163 8.84 -7.94 -8.15
CA VAL A 163 7.40 -8.21 -8.14
C VAL A 163 6.81 -7.44 -6.98
N ILE A 164 5.88 -6.55 -7.29
CA ILE A 164 5.22 -5.67 -6.33
C ILE A 164 3.73 -6.02 -6.25
N ARG A 165 3.18 -5.93 -5.02
CA ARG A 165 1.74 -5.91 -4.77
C ARG A 165 1.41 -4.75 -3.84
N LEU A 166 0.38 -4.00 -4.14
CA LEU A 166 -0.18 -3.00 -3.24
C LEU A 166 -1.37 -3.61 -2.52
N VAL A 167 -1.38 -3.49 -1.21
CA VAL A 167 -2.40 -4.07 -0.33
C VAL A 167 -2.93 -3.02 0.64
N ASP A 168 -4.05 -3.34 1.30
CA ASP A 168 -4.68 -2.50 2.31
C ASP A 168 -5.29 -1.19 1.77
N PHE A 169 -6.40 -1.34 1.05
CA PHE A 169 -7.16 -0.24 0.44
C PHE A 169 -8.22 0.36 1.39
N GLU A 170 -8.10 0.14 2.69
CA GLU A 170 -9.08 0.61 3.69
C GLU A 170 -9.24 2.13 3.72
N SER A 171 -8.15 2.87 3.46
CA SER A 171 -8.12 4.34 3.43
C SER A 171 -8.09 4.92 2.02
N SER A 172 -8.31 4.11 0.99
CA SER A 172 -8.28 4.58 -0.40
C SER A 172 -9.39 5.57 -0.69
N TYR A 173 -9.09 6.55 -1.55
CA TYR A 173 -10.06 7.51 -2.05
C TYR A 173 -10.44 7.17 -3.50
N GLU A 174 -11.70 6.89 -3.73
CA GLU A 174 -12.28 6.70 -5.07
C GLU A 174 -13.14 7.91 -5.41
N HIS A 175 -12.70 8.72 -6.39
CA HIS A 175 -13.32 10.00 -6.69
C HIS A 175 -14.82 9.86 -7.00
N ALA A 176 -15.21 8.87 -7.80
CA ALA A 176 -16.61 8.67 -8.18
C ALA A 176 -17.54 8.45 -6.97
N ARG A 177 -17.08 7.75 -5.93
CA ARG A 177 -17.88 7.46 -4.73
C ARG A 177 -17.84 8.59 -3.72
N HIS A 178 -16.65 9.10 -3.41
CA HIS A 178 -16.48 10.06 -2.33
C HIS A 178 -16.92 11.47 -2.73
N SER A 179 -16.78 11.85 -3.99
CA SER A 179 -17.37 13.10 -4.50
C SER A 179 -18.91 13.06 -4.55
N ALA A 180 -19.51 11.87 -4.62
CA ALA A 180 -20.96 11.67 -4.51
C ALA A 180 -21.47 11.60 -3.05
N GLY A 181 -20.63 11.91 -2.05
CA GLY A 181 -21.03 12.01 -0.64
C GLY A 181 -20.84 10.74 0.19
N VAL A 182 -20.19 9.70 -0.34
CA VAL A 182 -19.78 8.55 0.49
C VAL A 182 -18.73 9.03 1.48
N PHE A 183 -18.91 8.67 2.74
CA PHE A 183 -17.99 9.06 3.81
C PHE A 183 -16.57 8.58 3.53
N TYR A 184 -15.61 9.47 3.66
CA TYR A 184 -14.19 9.20 3.54
C TYR A 184 -13.51 9.35 4.92
N ASN A 185 -12.72 8.36 5.28
CA ASN A 185 -11.92 8.36 6.50
C ASN A 185 -10.44 8.41 6.12
N PRO A 186 -9.79 9.59 6.20
CA PRO A 186 -8.39 9.73 5.82
C PRO A 186 -7.49 8.91 6.74
N PRO A 187 -6.37 8.38 6.22
CA PRO A 187 -5.38 7.68 7.04
C PRO A 187 -4.65 8.65 7.97
N THR A 188 -4.05 8.08 8.99
CA THR A 188 -3.23 8.81 9.97
C THR A 188 -1.84 8.18 10.12
N THR A 189 -1.33 7.49 9.10
CA THR A 189 -0.01 6.85 9.14
C THR A 189 1.08 7.92 9.12
N PRO A 190 1.75 8.19 10.27
CA PRO A 190 2.67 9.31 10.36
C PRO A 190 3.82 9.17 9.37
N GLY A 191 4.15 10.27 8.73
CA GLY A 191 5.30 10.39 7.87
C GLY A 191 5.17 9.87 6.46
N TYR A 192 4.21 9.02 6.21
CA TYR A 192 3.94 8.52 4.86
C TYR A 192 2.69 9.17 4.24
N CYS A 193 1.78 9.62 5.08
CA CYS A 193 0.57 10.29 4.63
C CYS A 193 0.87 11.73 4.23
N ALA A 194 0.42 12.14 3.06
CA ALA A 194 0.57 13.50 2.57
C ALA A 194 -0.19 14.49 3.48
N PRO A 195 0.40 15.66 3.79
CA PRO A 195 -0.16 16.57 4.79
C PRO A 195 -1.55 17.12 4.42
N GLU A 196 -1.83 17.25 3.13
CA GLU A 196 -3.10 17.80 2.65
C GLU A 196 -4.31 16.89 2.80
N VAL A 197 -4.14 15.57 2.98
CA VAL A 197 -5.27 14.61 2.97
C VAL A 197 -6.25 14.79 4.14
N SER A 198 -5.83 15.47 5.18
CA SER A 198 -6.70 15.84 6.32
C SER A 198 -7.59 17.06 6.05
N SER A 199 -7.29 17.85 5.02
CA SER A 199 -7.92 19.16 4.76
C SER A 199 -8.59 19.28 3.40
N ARG A 200 -8.23 18.43 2.44
CA ARG A 200 -8.81 18.40 1.11
C ARG A 200 -8.89 16.98 0.55
N PRO A 201 -9.74 16.71 -0.46
CA PRO A 201 -9.77 15.42 -1.14
C PRO A 201 -8.39 15.06 -1.71
N PRO A 202 -7.92 13.81 -1.51
CA PRO A 202 -6.68 13.33 -2.11
C PRO A 202 -6.73 13.31 -3.64
N ASP A 203 -5.56 13.44 -4.24
CA ASP A 203 -5.34 13.20 -5.67
C ASP A 203 -4.04 12.39 -5.89
N ALA A 204 -3.64 12.21 -7.16
CA ALA A 204 -2.42 11.46 -7.52
C ALA A 204 -1.15 11.98 -6.82
N ARG A 205 -1.11 13.26 -6.45
CA ARG A 205 0.03 13.88 -5.77
C ARG A 205 0.14 13.48 -4.30
N SER A 206 -0.97 13.02 -3.69
CA SER A 206 -0.94 12.47 -2.33
C SER A 206 -0.21 11.12 -2.30
N ASP A 207 -0.47 10.24 -3.27
CA ASP A 207 0.27 8.97 -3.39
C ASP A 207 1.72 9.18 -3.81
N LEU A 208 1.98 10.22 -4.59
CA LEU A 208 3.34 10.63 -4.97
C LEU A 208 4.18 11.02 -3.75
N PHE A 209 3.60 11.79 -2.81
CA PHE A 209 4.24 12.11 -1.54
C PHE A 209 4.60 10.83 -0.78
N SER A 210 3.63 9.93 -0.65
CA SER A 210 3.81 8.65 0.06
C SER A 210 4.89 7.79 -0.61
N LEU A 211 4.93 7.71 -1.93
CA LEU A 211 5.97 6.99 -2.68
C LEU A 211 7.37 7.57 -2.40
N GLY A 212 7.50 8.90 -2.45
CA GLY A 212 8.76 9.60 -2.12
C GLY A 212 9.21 9.33 -0.68
N ALA A 213 8.28 9.38 0.28
CA ALA A 213 8.54 9.10 1.68
C ALA A 213 8.97 7.63 1.90
N VAL A 214 8.29 6.67 1.24
CA VAL A 214 8.66 5.24 1.28
C VAL A 214 10.08 5.05 0.74
N LEU A 215 10.39 5.60 -0.43
CA LEU A 215 11.70 5.43 -1.06
C LEU A 215 12.80 6.04 -0.18
N TYR A 216 12.61 7.25 0.33
CA TYR A 216 13.57 7.90 1.20
C TYR A 216 13.83 7.10 2.47
N THR A 217 12.78 6.72 3.21
CA THR A 217 12.93 6.02 4.49
C THR A 217 13.54 4.63 4.33
N THR A 218 13.27 3.95 3.22
CA THR A 218 13.91 2.65 2.91
C THR A 218 15.38 2.80 2.51
N LEU A 219 15.75 3.82 1.74
CA LEU A 219 17.15 4.08 1.36
C LEU A 219 18.01 4.52 2.54
N ALA A 220 17.49 5.43 3.35
CA ALA A 220 18.19 5.99 4.49
C ALA A 220 18.26 5.04 5.70
N SER A 221 17.63 3.86 5.62
CA SER A 221 17.42 2.97 6.79
C SER A 221 16.81 3.72 7.98
N TYR A 222 16.05 4.74 7.67
CA TYR A 222 15.50 5.66 8.64
C TYR A 222 14.27 5.05 9.28
N GLN A 223 14.34 4.82 10.59
CA GLN A 223 13.15 4.50 11.36
C GLN A 223 12.39 5.79 11.59
N TRP A 224 11.18 5.87 11.04
CA TRP A 224 10.31 6.99 11.26
C TRP A 224 10.04 7.19 12.75
N THR A 225 10.44 8.32 13.29
CA THR A 225 10.07 8.72 14.64
C THR A 225 8.80 9.57 14.58
N TRP A 226 7.87 9.27 15.47
CA TRP A 226 6.64 10.02 15.64
C TRP A 226 6.95 11.52 15.78
N GLY A 227 6.33 12.36 14.93
CA GLY A 227 6.56 13.81 14.91
C GLY A 227 7.69 14.29 14.00
N SER A 228 8.44 13.41 13.34
CA SER A 228 9.43 13.81 12.34
C SER A 228 8.79 14.18 11.01
N ASP A 229 9.27 15.24 10.37
CA ASP A 229 8.87 15.63 9.02
C ASP A 229 9.85 15.04 7.99
N VAL A 230 9.31 14.28 7.04
CA VAL A 230 10.11 13.61 6.00
C VAL A 230 10.86 14.61 5.13
N ASN A 231 10.27 15.76 4.83
CA ASN A 231 10.89 16.78 3.99
C ASN A 231 12.09 17.40 4.72
N THR A 232 11.93 17.79 5.99
CA THR A 232 13.02 18.32 6.80
C THR A 232 14.15 17.30 6.96
N SER A 233 13.84 16.06 7.29
CA SER A 233 14.84 14.99 7.40
C SER A 233 15.60 14.76 6.10
N LEU A 234 14.92 14.78 4.97
CA LEU A 234 15.53 14.65 3.65
C LEU A 234 16.43 15.85 3.32
N MET A 235 16.00 17.08 3.65
CA MET A 235 16.82 18.28 3.45
C MET A 235 18.13 18.23 4.22
N GLU A 236 18.14 17.70 5.42
CA GLU A 236 19.32 17.57 6.28
C GLU A 236 20.21 16.37 5.90
N ASN A 237 19.71 15.39 5.16
CA ASN A 237 20.48 14.21 4.77
C ASN A 237 21.63 14.58 3.85
N ARG A 238 22.87 14.16 4.23
CA ARG A 238 24.11 14.44 3.48
C ARG A 238 24.66 13.24 2.73
N ASP A 239 24.07 12.07 2.95
CA ASP A 239 24.59 10.80 2.44
C ASP A 239 23.95 10.41 1.09
N LEU A 240 22.79 10.98 0.77
CA LEU A 240 22.14 10.75 -0.52
C LEU A 240 22.83 11.55 -1.64
N ASP A 241 22.94 10.90 -2.80
CA ASP A 241 23.31 11.58 -4.04
C ASP A 241 22.40 12.78 -4.29
N ARG A 242 23.02 13.91 -4.75
CA ARG A 242 22.31 15.18 -4.89
C ARG A 242 21.12 15.09 -5.84
N GLU A 243 21.29 14.43 -6.98
CA GLU A 243 20.22 14.32 -7.97
C GLU A 243 19.04 13.49 -7.44
N LEU A 244 19.31 12.35 -6.77
CA LEU A 244 18.27 11.58 -6.11
C LEU A 244 17.56 12.39 -5.02
N LYS A 245 18.32 13.14 -4.24
CA LYS A 245 17.78 14.02 -3.21
C LYS A 245 16.84 15.07 -3.82
N ASP A 246 17.23 15.71 -4.92
CA ASP A 246 16.41 16.72 -5.60
C ASP A 246 15.10 16.10 -6.13
N ILE A 247 15.16 14.89 -6.72
CA ILE A 247 13.97 14.15 -7.16
C ILE A 247 13.02 13.89 -5.98
N LEU A 248 13.56 13.42 -4.86
CA LEU A 248 12.76 13.09 -3.67
C LEU A 248 12.18 14.33 -3.01
N LEU A 249 12.92 15.45 -2.94
CA LEU A 249 12.43 16.73 -2.39
C LEU A 249 11.24 17.30 -3.17
N ILE A 250 11.22 17.10 -4.50
CA ILE A 250 10.05 17.42 -5.31
C ILE A 250 8.88 16.50 -4.93
N ALA A 251 9.12 15.19 -4.82
CA ALA A 251 8.08 14.22 -4.53
C ALA A 251 7.41 14.44 -3.15
N VAL A 252 8.22 14.70 -2.10
CA VAL A 252 7.73 14.89 -0.72
C VAL A 252 7.52 16.37 -0.35
N ASN A 253 7.38 17.27 -1.32
CA ASN A 253 7.12 18.68 -1.02
C ASN A 253 5.82 18.81 -0.21
N PRO A 254 5.80 19.56 0.92
CA PRO A 254 4.58 19.78 1.69
C PRO A 254 3.45 20.41 0.87
N ASP A 255 3.80 21.31 -0.05
CA ASP A 255 2.88 21.92 -1.01
C ASP A 255 2.70 20.98 -2.22
N PRO A 256 1.52 20.36 -2.41
CA PRO A 256 1.30 19.45 -3.53
C PRO A 256 1.39 20.12 -4.92
N ASP A 257 1.22 21.44 -5.00
CA ASP A 257 1.35 22.15 -6.28
C ASP A 257 2.83 22.33 -6.71
N LYS A 258 3.76 22.03 -5.80
CA LYS A 258 5.20 21.98 -6.08
C LYS A 258 5.75 20.56 -6.31
N ARG A 259 4.88 19.54 -6.25
CA ARG A 259 5.23 18.17 -6.60
C ARG A 259 5.16 17.94 -8.11
N TYR A 260 5.66 16.79 -8.56
CA TYR A 260 5.36 16.32 -9.91
C TYR A 260 3.85 16.27 -10.13
N LEU A 261 3.40 16.54 -11.35
CA LEU A 261 1.98 16.55 -11.70
C LEU A 261 1.36 15.13 -11.71
N SER A 262 2.19 14.10 -11.85
CA SER A 262 1.75 12.71 -11.88
C SER A 262 2.83 11.79 -11.36
N VAL A 263 2.43 10.60 -10.92
CA VAL A 263 3.37 9.53 -10.54
C VAL A 263 4.25 9.13 -11.72
N ARG A 264 3.75 9.23 -12.97
CA ARG A 264 4.51 8.96 -14.18
C ARG A 264 5.71 9.89 -14.35
N GLN A 265 5.56 11.19 -14.08
CA GLN A 265 6.71 12.11 -14.15
C GLN A 265 7.78 11.77 -13.11
N CYS A 266 7.39 11.41 -11.89
CA CYS A 266 8.33 10.94 -10.88
C CYS A 266 9.00 9.63 -11.29
N HIS A 267 8.24 8.68 -11.82
CA HIS A 267 8.77 7.44 -12.39
C HIS A 267 9.86 7.73 -13.43
N ASP A 268 9.59 8.62 -14.39
CA ASP A 268 10.53 8.90 -15.47
C ASP A 268 11.82 9.58 -14.95
N ALA A 269 11.70 10.46 -13.93
CA ALA A 269 12.87 11.04 -13.27
C ALA A 269 13.71 9.98 -12.53
N LEU A 270 13.06 9.09 -11.77
CA LEU A 270 13.74 7.99 -11.07
C LEU A 270 14.37 6.99 -12.06
N ALA A 271 13.71 6.69 -13.17
CA ALA A 271 14.20 5.80 -14.20
C ALA A 271 15.45 6.37 -14.89
N ALA A 272 15.44 7.68 -15.23
CA ALA A 272 16.60 8.36 -15.79
C ALA A 272 17.79 8.38 -14.82
N TYR A 273 17.54 8.65 -13.54
CA TYR A 273 18.56 8.57 -12.50
C TYR A 273 19.15 7.16 -12.40
N LEU A 274 18.30 6.14 -12.37
CA LEU A 274 18.72 4.76 -12.25
C LEU A 274 19.56 4.30 -13.46
N GLU A 275 19.17 4.65 -14.68
CA GLU A 275 19.95 4.35 -15.90
C GLU A 275 21.34 4.99 -15.86
N ARG A 276 21.44 6.20 -15.31
CA ARG A 276 22.72 6.91 -15.15
C ARG A 276 23.66 6.21 -14.17
N ILE A 277 23.14 5.76 -13.01
CA ILE A 277 23.97 5.11 -11.99
C ILE A 277 24.21 3.61 -12.26
N TRP A 278 23.41 2.98 -13.10
CA TRP A 278 23.43 1.54 -13.39
C TRP A 278 23.16 1.24 -14.87
N PRO A 279 24.01 1.74 -15.80
CA PRO A 279 23.75 1.67 -17.23
C PRO A 279 23.78 0.24 -17.79
N GLY A 280 23.01 0.01 -18.85
CA GLY A 280 23.13 -1.17 -19.73
C GLY A 280 22.57 -2.49 -19.19
N ARG A 281 21.74 -2.47 -18.16
CA ARG A 281 20.99 -3.66 -17.71
C ARG A 281 19.50 -3.45 -17.96
N SER A 282 19.01 -4.09 -19.04
CA SER A 282 17.56 -4.10 -19.36
C SER A 282 16.73 -4.56 -18.16
N TRP A 283 15.67 -3.85 -17.91
CA TRP A 283 14.65 -4.01 -16.87
C TRP A 283 13.76 -5.23 -17.10
#